data_f8a923627b5e2eabe57b2daafefc3a97
#
_entry.id   f8a923627b5e2eabe57b2daafefc3a97
#
_cell.length_a   1.000
_cell.length_b   1.000
_cell.length_c   1.000
_cell.angle_alpha   90.00
_cell.angle_beta   90.00
_cell.angle_gamma   90.00
#
_symmetry.space_group_name_H-M   'P 1'
#
loop_
_entity.id
_entity.type
_entity.pdbx_description
1 polymer ?
#
loop_
_entity_poly.entity_id
_entity_poly.type
_entity_poly.pdbx_seq_one_letter_code
_entity_poly.pdbx_strand_id
1 'polypeptide(L)'
;MQDFKQDYYKLYENISTMKLIIIANRLPLKVNRNDNNELEFVRSEGGLTTGLDSLEIDMEKHWVGWPGTIADSPEEELLIKNHLEEFKFHPVFLNQKQIENHYEGYSNSTLWPLCHYFNTIIEYNPEYWNGYKEVN
;
A
#
# COMPACT_ATOMS: atom_id res chain seq x y z
N MET A 1 -1.07 -37.59 -24.40
CA MET A 1 -1.20 -36.19 -24.88
C MET A 1 -2.48 -35.51 -24.42
N GLN A 2 -3.42 -36.26 -23.80
CA GLN A 2 -4.68 -35.71 -23.25
C GLN A 2 -4.53 -35.17 -21.81
N ASP A 3 -3.60 -35.70 -21.01
CA ASP A 3 -3.36 -35.30 -19.62
C ASP A 3 -2.81 -33.87 -19.47
N PHE A 4 -1.86 -33.46 -20.32
CA PHE A 4 -1.21 -32.15 -20.23
C PHE A 4 -2.21 -30.97 -20.43
N LYS A 5 -3.22 -31.12 -21.28
CA LYS A 5 -4.23 -30.10 -21.49
C LYS A 5 -5.16 -30.01 -20.29
N GLN A 6 -5.51 -31.11 -19.67
CA GLN A 6 -6.42 -31.15 -18.54
C GLN A 6 -5.78 -30.56 -17.26
N ASP A 7 -4.49 -30.83 -17.06
CA ASP A 7 -3.70 -30.24 -15.98
C ASP A 7 -3.47 -28.73 -16.20
N TYR A 8 -3.26 -28.30 -17.45
CA TYR A 8 -3.15 -26.89 -17.81
C TYR A 8 -4.45 -26.12 -17.54
N TYR A 9 -5.61 -26.64 -17.92
CA TYR A 9 -6.92 -26.03 -17.65
C TYR A 9 -7.22 -25.98 -16.15
N LYS A 10 -6.92 -27.05 -15.40
CA LYS A 10 -7.04 -27.04 -13.94
C LYS A 10 -6.14 -26.02 -13.26
N LEU A 11 -4.93 -25.85 -13.76
CA LEU A 11 -4.02 -24.82 -13.27
C LEU A 11 -4.57 -23.41 -13.55
N TYR A 12 -5.12 -23.19 -14.75
CA TYR A 12 -5.75 -21.93 -15.14
C TYR A 12 -7.01 -21.61 -14.33
N GLU A 13 -7.88 -22.59 -14.12
CA GLU A 13 -9.07 -22.43 -13.25
C GLU A 13 -8.67 -22.12 -11.80
N ASN A 14 -7.60 -22.70 -11.27
CA ASN A 14 -7.08 -22.41 -9.94
C ASN A 14 -6.46 -21.00 -9.86
N ILE A 15 -5.83 -20.50 -10.92
CA ILE A 15 -5.23 -19.17 -10.97
C ILE A 15 -6.33 -18.09 -10.99
N SER A 16 -7.42 -18.29 -11.74
CA SER A 16 -8.53 -17.34 -11.84
C SER A 16 -9.32 -17.18 -10.52
N THR A 17 -9.16 -18.13 -9.58
CA THR A 17 -9.74 -18.03 -8.23
C THR A 17 -8.77 -17.46 -7.18
N MET A 18 -7.51 -17.24 -7.53
CA MET A 18 -6.51 -16.69 -6.63
C MET A 18 -6.66 -15.18 -6.46
N LYS A 19 -6.41 -14.72 -5.24
CA LYS A 19 -6.34 -13.30 -4.92
C LYS A 19 -4.89 -12.89 -4.73
N LEU A 20 -4.49 -11.79 -5.36
CA LEU A 20 -3.19 -11.15 -5.11
C LEU A 20 -3.39 -10.06 -4.06
N ILE A 21 -2.79 -10.22 -2.90
CA ILE A 21 -2.76 -9.20 -1.85
C ILE A 21 -1.43 -8.46 -1.94
N ILE A 22 -1.49 -7.16 -2.18
CA ILE A 22 -0.34 -6.26 -2.27
C ILE A 22 -0.33 -5.38 -1.02
N ILE A 23 0.69 -5.54 -0.19
CA ILE A 23 0.88 -4.72 1.00
C ILE A 23 1.97 -3.70 0.68
N ALA A 24 1.64 -2.43 0.73
CA ALA A 24 2.56 -1.35 0.42
C ALA A 24 2.38 -0.19 1.40
N ASN A 25 3.42 0.65 1.55
CA ASN A 25 3.34 1.82 2.41
C ASN A 25 2.18 2.75 2.02
N ARG A 26 1.90 2.90 0.73
CA ARG A 26 0.80 3.74 0.21
C ARG A 26 -0.08 2.96 -0.75
N LEU A 27 -1.36 3.30 -0.73
CA LEU A 27 -2.31 2.85 -1.75
C LEU A 27 -2.02 3.47 -3.12
N PRO A 28 -2.46 2.84 -4.22
CA PRO A 28 -2.37 3.40 -5.57
C PRO A 28 -3.26 4.64 -5.77
N LEU A 29 -4.08 4.95 -4.80
CA LEU A 29 -4.95 6.12 -4.77
C LEU A 29 -4.62 6.93 -3.52
N LYS A 30 -4.40 8.24 -3.69
CA LYS A 30 -4.10 9.18 -2.63
C LYS A 30 -5.34 10.01 -2.33
N VAL A 31 -5.64 10.14 -1.05
CA VAL A 31 -6.68 11.04 -0.56
C VAL A 31 -6.04 12.37 -0.17
N ASN A 32 -6.47 13.45 -0.79
CA ASN A 32 -6.07 14.82 -0.48
C ASN A 32 -7.27 15.62 0.05
N ARG A 33 -7.00 16.83 0.52
CA ARG A 33 -8.03 17.85 0.77
C ARG A 33 -7.85 18.96 -0.25
N ASN A 34 -8.96 19.37 -0.87
CA ASN A 34 -8.98 20.55 -1.73
C ASN A 34 -9.03 21.86 -0.91
N ASP A 35 -9.02 22.99 -1.59
CA ASP A 35 -9.07 24.32 -0.95
C ASP A 35 -10.35 24.55 -0.14
N ASN A 36 -11.40 23.79 -0.39
CA ASN A 36 -12.67 23.83 0.36
C ASN A 36 -12.69 22.82 1.52
N ASN A 37 -11.57 22.17 1.83
CA ASN A 37 -11.45 21.11 2.83
C ASN A 37 -12.26 19.83 2.51
N GLU A 38 -12.65 19.62 1.24
CA GLU A 38 -13.33 18.41 0.80
C GLU A 38 -12.34 17.34 0.39
N LEU A 39 -12.70 16.06 0.59
CA LEU A 39 -11.84 14.94 0.19
C LEU A 39 -11.79 14.79 -1.33
N GLU A 40 -10.60 14.74 -1.86
CA GLU A 40 -10.29 14.49 -3.26
C GLU A 40 -9.48 13.21 -3.41
N PHE A 41 -9.94 12.30 -4.26
CA PHE A 41 -9.31 11.02 -4.52
C PHE A 41 -8.54 11.08 -5.82
N VAL A 42 -7.22 11.01 -5.74
CA VAL A 42 -6.32 11.17 -6.90
C VAL A 42 -5.49 9.91 -7.08
N ARG A 43 -5.38 9.43 -8.32
CA ARG A 43 -4.52 8.28 -8.62
C ARG A 43 -3.07 8.62 -8.27
N SER A 44 -2.42 7.74 -7.52
CA SER A 44 -1.01 7.89 -7.16
C SER A 44 -0.15 7.44 -8.34
N GLU A 45 0.72 8.33 -8.81
CA GLU A 45 1.73 7.99 -9.80
C GLU A 45 2.98 7.47 -9.08
N GLY A 46 3.34 6.21 -9.32
CA GLY A 46 4.52 5.60 -8.72
C GLY A 46 4.96 4.35 -9.47
N GLY A 47 6.27 4.09 -9.50
CA GLY A 47 6.84 2.95 -10.22
C GLY A 47 6.27 1.60 -9.79
N LEU A 48 6.00 1.43 -8.48
CA LEU A 48 5.39 0.20 -7.96
C LEU A 48 3.96 0.03 -8.48
N THR A 49 3.14 1.07 -8.42
CA THR A 49 1.75 1.04 -8.90
C THR A 49 1.72 0.75 -10.40
N THR A 50 2.49 1.50 -11.18
CA THR A 50 2.56 1.32 -12.64
C THR A 50 3.07 -0.07 -13.01
N GLY A 51 4.11 -0.56 -12.31
CA GLY A 51 4.68 -1.89 -12.56
C GLY A 51 3.70 -3.01 -12.24
N LEU A 52 2.97 -2.93 -11.13
CA LEU A 52 2.00 -3.96 -10.73
C LEU A 52 0.68 -3.88 -11.50
N ASP A 53 0.28 -2.69 -11.96
CA ASP A 53 -0.88 -2.52 -12.85
C ASP A 53 -0.61 -3.11 -14.24
N SER A 54 0.64 -3.02 -14.71
CA SER A 54 1.05 -3.60 -16.01
C SER A 54 1.11 -5.13 -16.02
N LEU A 55 1.04 -5.77 -14.86
CA LEU A 55 0.95 -7.23 -14.80
C LEU A 55 -0.42 -7.70 -15.29
N GLU A 56 -0.45 -8.28 -16.50
CA GLU A 56 -1.62 -8.97 -17.05
C GLU A 56 -1.81 -10.32 -16.36
N ILE A 57 -2.18 -10.30 -15.08
CA ILE A 57 -2.47 -11.50 -14.29
C ILE A 57 -3.98 -11.57 -14.12
N ASP A 58 -4.56 -12.72 -14.48
CA ASP A 58 -5.99 -13.01 -14.26
C ASP A 58 -6.25 -13.39 -12.79
N MET A 59 -5.93 -12.43 -11.89
CA MET A 59 -6.14 -12.54 -10.46
C MET A 59 -6.82 -11.28 -9.92
N GLU A 60 -7.69 -11.44 -8.94
CA GLU A 60 -8.27 -10.33 -8.21
C GLU A 60 -7.20 -9.65 -7.35
N LYS A 61 -6.87 -8.38 -7.63
CA LYS A 61 -5.85 -7.61 -6.90
C LYS A 61 -6.49 -6.84 -5.76
N HIS A 62 -5.96 -7.03 -4.55
CA HIS A 62 -6.29 -6.26 -3.35
C HIS A 62 -5.06 -5.48 -2.89
N TRP A 63 -5.24 -4.22 -2.52
CA TRP A 63 -4.18 -3.40 -1.98
C TRP A 63 -4.45 -3.05 -0.53
N VAL A 64 -3.43 -3.16 0.32
CA VAL A 64 -3.45 -2.75 1.73
C VAL A 64 -2.37 -1.68 1.91
N GLY A 65 -2.71 -0.52 2.48
CA GLY A 65 -1.74 0.54 2.70
C GLY A 65 -2.37 1.85 3.19
N TRP A 66 -1.51 2.83 3.46
CA TRP A 66 -1.96 4.15 3.90
C TRP A 66 -2.58 4.95 2.75
N PRO A 67 -3.75 5.59 2.95
CA PRO A 67 -4.45 6.37 1.91
C PRO A 67 -3.82 7.75 1.64
N GLY A 68 -2.78 8.15 2.39
CA GLY A 68 -2.07 9.41 2.17
C GLY A 68 -2.61 10.59 2.98
N THR A 69 -3.65 10.41 3.76
CA THR A 69 -4.24 11.42 4.66
C THR A 69 -4.46 10.86 6.05
N ILE A 70 -4.52 11.76 7.03
CA ILE A 70 -5.01 11.48 8.37
C ILE A 70 -6.48 11.89 8.39
N ALA A 71 -7.35 10.97 8.76
CA ALA A 71 -8.78 11.28 8.90
C ALA A 71 -9.03 12.08 10.18
N ASP A 72 -9.91 13.06 10.10
CA ASP A 72 -10.23 13.97 11.23
C ASP A 72 -11.24 13.34 12.19
N SER A 73 -11.97 12.32 11.74
CA SER A 73 -13.00 11.63 12.55
C SER A 73 -13.23 10.19 12.09
N PRO A 74 -13.86 9.35 12.94
CA PRO A 74 -14.25 7.99 12.56
C PRO A 74 -15.26 7.95 11.39
N GLU A 75 -16.11 8.97 11.25
CA GLU A 75 -17.05 9.10 10.15
C GLU A 75 -16.32 9.33 8.83
N GLU A 76 -15.26 10.11 8.85
CA GLU A 76 -14.41 10.34 7.69
C GLU A 76 -13.60 9.10 7.32
N GLU A 77 -13.06 8.37 8.31
CA GLU A 77 -12.42 7.07 8.06
C GLU A 77 -13.38 6.12 7.33
N LEU A 78 -14.63 6.05 7.78
CA LEU A 78 -15.64 5.21 7.16
C LEU A 78 -15.96 5.63 5.73
N LEU A 79 -16.05 6.94 5.47
CA LEU A 79 -16.26 7.50 4.14
C LEU A 79 -15.12 7.13 3.19
N ILE A 80 -13.88 7.36 3.62
CA ILE A 80 -12.67 7.00 2.86
C ILE A 80 -12.64 5.50 2.59
N LYS A 81 -12.89 4.67 3.61
CA LYS A 81 -12.91 3.22 3.50
C LYS A 81 -13.93 2.75 2.47
N ASN A 82 -15.17 3.21 2.57
CA ASN A 82 -16.24 2.81 1.66
C ASN A 82 -15.92 3.16 0.21
N HIS A 83 -15.35 4.34 -0.05
CA HIS A 83 -14.95 4.74 -1.39
C HIS A 83 -13.81 3.87 -1.94
N LEU A 84 -12.81 3.56 -1.11
CA LEU A 84 -11.64 2.77 -1.50
C LEU A 84 -11.97 1.27 -1.70
N GLU A 85 -12.95 0.75 -0.98
CA GLU A 85 -13.42 -0.64 -1.14
C GLU A 85 -13.97 -0.95 -2.53
N GLU A 86 -14.54 0.04 -3.23
CA GLU A 86 -15.01 -0.11 -4.62
C GLU A 86 -13.86 -0.51 -5.57
N PHE A 87 -12.63 -0.12 -5.24
CA PHE A 87 -11.41 -0.43 -5.96
C PHE A 87 -10.63 -1.61 -5.37
N LYS A 88 -11.16 -2.29 -4.33
CA LYS A 88 -10.48 -3.33 -3.56
C LYS A 88 -9.21 -2.82 -2.85
N PHE A 89 -9.24 -1.57 -2.42
CA PHE A 89 -8.21 -0.94 -1.63
C PHE A 89 -8.63 -0.92 -0.16
N HIS A 90 -7.76 -1.41 0.69
CA HIS A 90 -7.98 -1.56 2.13
C HIS A 90 -7.08 -0.56 2.87
N PRO A 91 -7.62 0.59 3.30
CA PRO A 91 -6.83 1.62 3.95
C PRO A 91 -6.38 1.20 5.36
N VAL A 92 -5.12 1.49 5.67
CA VAL A 92 -4.56 1.49 7.02
C VAL A 92 -4.46 2.95 7.47
N PHE A 93 -5.28 3.34 8.43
CA PHE A 93 -5.24 4.70 8.96
C PHE A 93 -4.12 4.83 9.99
N LEU A 94 -3.31 5.87 9.84
CA LEU A 94 -2.17 6.17 10.70
C LEU A 94 -2.34 7.57 11.29
N ASN A 95 -1.93 7.73 12.54
CA ASN A 95 -1.79 9.04 13.15
C ASN A 95 -0.46 9.70 12.77
N GLN A 96 -0.32 11.00 13.08
CA GLN A 96 0.86 11.79 12.74
C GLN A 96 2.15 11.17 13.29
N LYS A 97 2.16 10.71 14.55
CA LYS A 97 3.34 10.12 15.18
C LYS A 97 3.75 8.79 14.53
N GLN A 98 2.78 7.99 14.12
CA GLN A 98 3.04 6.74 13.39
C GLN A 98 3.68 7.02 12.03
N ILE A 99 3.19 8.03 11.30
CA ILE A 99 3.76 8.44 10.02
C ILE A 99 5.20 8.91 10.19
N GLU A 100 5.45 9.79 11.16
CA GLU A 100 6.79 10.33 11.45
C GLU A 100 7.77 9.22 11.83
N ASN A 101 7.40 8.32 12.72
CA ASN A 101 8.31 7.28 13.19
C ASN A 101 8.51 6.16 12.17
N HIS A 102 7.43 5.69 11.55
CA HIS A 102 7.47 4.56 10.62
C HIS A 102 8.05 4.97 9.26
N TYR A 103 7.49 6.01 8.64
CA TYR A 103 7.82 6.34 7.26
C TYR A 103 8.98 7.33 7.18
N GLU A 104 8.85 8.53 7.75
CA GLU A 104 9.88 9.56 7.68
C GLU A 104 11.11 9.18 8.48
N GLY A 105 10.90 8.58 9.66
CA GLY A 105 11.95 8.08 10.51
C GLY A 105 12.59 6.80 9.96
N TYR A 106 12.08 5.62 10.34
CA TYR A 106 12.80 4.37 10.09
C TYR A 106 12.93 4.04 8.61
N SER A 107 11.86 4.17 7.82
CA SER A 107 11.90 3.82 6.39
C SER A 107 12.88 4.72 5.62
N ASN A 108 12.81 6.03 5.80
CA ASN A 108 13.61 6.98 5.03
C ASN A 108 15.00 7.25 5.61
N SER A 109 15.15 7.24 6.95
CA SER A 109 16.45 7.55 7.58
C SER A 109 17.32 6.32 7.83
N THR A 110 16.73 5.11 7.87
CA THR A 110 17.47 3.87 8.14
C THR A 110 17.42 2.91 6.96
N LEU A 111 16.24 2.42 6.56
CA LEU A 111 16.12 1.38 5.55
C LEU A 111 16.50 1.86 4.15
N TRP A 112 15.99 3.02 3.74
CA TRP A 112 16.27 3.52 2.41
C TRP A 112 17.77 3.77 2.17
N PRO A 113 18.51 4.47 3.04
CA PRO A 113 19.94 4.64 2.89
C PRO A 113 20.69 3.30 2.91
N LEU A 114 20.30 2.37 3.79
CA LEU A 114 20.91 1.05 3.87
C LEU A 114 20.78 0.28 2.54
N CYS A 115 19.59 0.25 1.97
CA CYS A 115 19.32 -0.46 0.71
C CYS A 115 20.00 0.20 -0.50
N HIS A 116 20.34 1.49 -0.42
CA HIS A 116 21.01 2.26 -1.49
C HIS A 116 22.50 2.45 -1.24
N TYR A 117 23.10 1.74 -0.28
CA TYR A 117 24.52 1.80 0.06
C TYR A 117 25.01 3.17 0.56
N PHE A 118 24.12 4.02 1.08
CA PHE A 118 24.45 5.30 1.68
C PHE A 118 24.76 5.18 3.19
N ASN A 119 25.71 4.34 3.53
CA ASN A 119 26.02 3.98 4.92
C ASN A 119 26.40 5.15 5.82
N THR A 120 26.86 6.27 5.24
CA THR A 120 27.32 7.45 6.00
C THR A 120 26.18 8.33 6.53
N ILE A 121 24.96 8.14 6.03
CA ILE A 121 23.79 8.92 6.42
C ILE A 121 22.70 8.10 7.11
N ILE A 122 23.00 6.84 7.46
CA ILE A 122 22.05 5.98 8.17
C ILE A 122 21.89 6.53 9.59
N GLU A 123 20.65 6.81 9.96
CA GLU A 123 20.27 7.14 11.31
C GLU A 123 19.57 5.94 11.95
N TYR A 124 20.07 5.52 13.11
CA TYR A 124 19.40 4.51 13.91
C TYR A 124 18.81 5.14 15.17
N ASN A 125 17.47 5.20 15.22
CA ASN A 125 16.73 5.69 16.36
C ASN A 125 15.79 4.57 16.87
N PRO A 126 15.93 4.13 18.15
CA PRO A 126 15.05 3.11 18.72
C PRO A 126 13.56 3.47 18.69
N GLU A 127 13.20 4.75 18.78
CA GLU A 127 11.82 5.22 18.70
C GLU A 127 11.27 4.99 17.28
N TYR A 128 12.05 5.29 16.24
CA TYR A 128 11.69 5.02 14.84
C TYR A 128 11.49 3.51 14.59
N TRP A 129 12.40 2.69 15.12
CA TRP A 129 12.29 1.24 15.05
C TRP A 129 11.02 0.71 15.72
N ASN A 130 10.68 1.24 16.89
CA ASN A 130 9.45 0.84 17.59
C ASN A 130 8.21 1.24 16.81
N GLY A 131 8.15 2.47 16.28
CA GLY A 131 7.06 2.92 15.41
C GLY A 131 6.94 2.10 14.12
N TYR A 132 8.07 1.71 13.54
CA TYR A 132 8.10 0.82 12.37
C TYR A 132 7.48 -0.54 12.67
N LYS A 133 7.81 -1.16 13.81
CA LYS A 133 7.21 -2.44 14.22
C LYS A 133 5.72 -2.35 14.58
N GLU A 134 5.29 -1.19 15.08
CA GLU A 134 3.89 -0.96 15.44
C GLU A 134 2.99 -0.94 14.19
N VAL A 135 3.48 -0.34 13.11
CA VAL A 135 2.71 -0.17 11.87
C VAL A 135 2.75 -1.42 10.99
N ASN A 136 3.86 -2.18 11.00
CA ASN A 136 4.05 -3.38 10.17
C ASN A 136 3.84 -4.68 10.96
#